data_c11ee14ed09e211fa125e8045c625007
#
_entry.id   c11ee14ed09e211fa125e8045c625007
#
_cell.length_a   1.000
_cell.length_b   1.000
_cell.length_c   1.000
_cell.angle_alpha   90.00
_cell.angle_beta   90.00
_cell.angle_gamma   90.00
#
_symmetry.space_group_name_H-M   'P 1'
#
loop_
_entity.id
_entity.type
_entity.pdbx_description
1 polymer ?
#
loop_
_entity_poly.entity_id
_entity_poly.type
_entity_poly.pdbx_seq_one_letter_code
_entity_poly.pdbx_strand_id
1 'polypeptide(L)'
;MEYDVAVIGCGPAGLTAAIYAGRYGLKVIVFEGMPSQLSTVPFIENYPGFEGSGYELLEKMKEQASKYSEHAFERVVDVGKDGDWFVVKTDSSEYKAKAIIFATGGTHRELGVPGEKEFLGRGVSYCATCDGHFFRGKKVLVIGGGNTAVTDAIYLKEIGCDVTLVHRRDELRADKALQEELFKRNIPVIWNSVVVRIEGTQKVERVVLHDKIKDEDFVVEADGVFIAVGMRPQTELAAKLGVERDSRGYIKVDRRQRTNVPGVFAAGDCCDNPLKQVVTACGDGAVAANSAFEFLKVK
;
A
#
# COMPACT_ATOMS: atom_id res chain seq x y z
N MET A 1 -3.60 21.91 20.96
CA MET A 1 -2.33 21.35 21.47
C MET A 1 -1.27 21.58 20.40
N GLU A 2 -0.02 21.85 20.81
CA GLU A 2 1.05 22.25 19.89
C GLU A 2 2.18 21.20 19.87
N TYR A 3 2.65 20.89 18.64
CA TYR A 3 3.69 19.90 18.35
C TYR A 3 4.70 20.46 17.36
N ASP A 4 5.89 19.88 17.33
CA ASP A 4 6.86 20.20 16.28
C ASP A 4 6.50 19.48 14.99
N VAL A 5 6.08 18.20 15.09
CA VAL A 5 5.71 17.36 13.93
C VAL A 5 4.41 16.62 14.18
N ALA A 6 3.49 16.71 13.21
CA ALA A 6 2.30 15.88 13.11
C ALA A 6 2.51 14.81 12.04
N VAL A 7 2.39 13.53 12.42
CA VAL A 7 2.48 12.39 11.52
C VAL A 7 1.06 11.87 11.26
N ILE A 8 0.61 11.91 10.02
CA ILE A 8 -0.72 11.45 9.63
C ILE A 8 -0.63 10.05 9.03
N GLY A 9 -1.01 9.06 9.83
CA GLY A 9 -0.94 7.64 9.51
C GLY A 9 0.01 6.86 10.42
N CYS A 10 -0.47 5.73 10.93
CA CYS A 10 0.18 4.86 11.91
C CYS A 10 0.59 3.51 11.30
N GLY A 11 1.07 3.54 10.05
CA GLY A 11 1.71 2.41 9.39
C GLY A 11 3.23 2.44 9.55
N PRO A 12 3.98 1.53 8.90
CA PRO A 12 5.43 1.44 9.00
C PRO A 12 6.17 2.76 8.74
N ALA A 13 5.75 3.52 7.73
CA ALA A 13 6.34 4.82 7.41
C ALA A 13 6.13 5.84 8.54
N GLY A 14 4.89 5.97 9.03
CA GLY A 14 4.56 6.95 10.07
C GLY A 14 5.18 6.61 11.41
N LEU A 15 5.14 5.35 11.82
CA LEU A 15 5.76 4.89 13.07
C LEU A 15 7.28 5.08 13.06
N THR A 16 7.93 4.77 11.92
CA THR A 16 9.37 5.02 11.78
C THR A 16 9.67 6.53 11.79
N ALA A 17 8.86 7.34 11.11
CA ALA A 17 9.01 8.79 11.15
C ALA A 17 8.91 9.33 12.60
N ALA A 18 7.94 8.83 13.36
CA ALA A 18 7.75 9.23 14.76
C ALA A 18 8.95 8.86 15.65
N ILE A 19 9.48 7.64 15.50
CA ILE A 19 10.68 7.18 16.22
C ILE A 19 11.86 8.12 15.94
N TYR A 20 12.14 8.40 14.68
CA TYR A 20 13.30 9.23 14.31
C TYR A 20 13.11 10.69 14.76
N ALA A 21 11.95 11.29 14.50
CA ALA A 21 11.67 12.66 14.89
C ALA A 21 11.73 12.85 16.43
N GLY A 22 11.13 11.93 17.19
CA GLY A 22 11.19 11.98 18.64
C GLY A 22 12.60 11.75 19.20
N ARG A 23 13.40 10.88 18.57
CA ARG A 23 14.82 10.71 18.93
C ARG A 23 15.68 11.95 18.63
N TYR A 24 15.27 12.80 17.70
CA TYR A 24 15.87 14.13 17.49
C TYR A 24 15.43 15.17 18.54
N GLY A 25 14.59 14.79 19.49
CA GLY A 25 14.08 15.67 20.57
C GLY A 25 12.87 16.51 20.14
N LEU A 26 12.25 16.21 19.02
CA LEU A 26 11.03 16.90 18.58
C LEU A 26 9.80 16.36 19.34
N LYS A 27 8.84 17.24 19.63
CA LYS A 27 7.53 16.86 20.15
C LYS A 27 6.65 16.38 18.99
N VAL A 28 6.33 15.08 18.99
CA VAL A 28 5.66 14.40 17.88
C VAL A 28 4.30 13.88 18.31
N ILE A 29 3.29 14.06 17.43
CA ILE A 29 2.00 13.38 17.52
C ILE A 29 1.78 12.50 16.28
N VAL A 30 1.28 11.28 16.49
CA VAL A 30 0.89 10.34 15.43
C VAL A 30 -0.61 10.14 15.45
N PHE A 31 -1.25 10.29 14.29
CA PHE A 31 -2.70 10.07 14.13
C PHE A 31 -2.99 8.67 13.58
N GLU A 32 -3.73 7.88 14.36
CA GLU A 32 -4.12 6.51 14.07
C GLU A 32 -5.63 6.40 13.79
N GLY A 33 -6.12 7.10 12.78
CA GLY A 33 -7.55 7.11 12.45
C GLY A 33 -8.01 6.03 11.46
N MET A 34 -7.09 5.26 10.89
CA MET A 34 -7.38 4.19 9.92
C MET A 34 -6.47 2.99 10.16
N PRO A 35 -6.98 1.76 10.05
CA PRO A 35 -6.15 0.56 10.16
C PRO A 35 -5.02 0.56 9.12
N SER A 36 -3.83 0.17 9.53
CA SER A 36 -2.72 -0.05 8.60
C SER A 36 -2.96 -1.31 7.78
N GLN A 37 -2.63 -1.28 6.48
CA GLN A 37 -2.67 -2.49 5.63
C GLN A 37 -1.78 -3.61 6.19
N LEU A 38 -0.70 -3.25 6.88
CA LEU A 38 0.19 -4.23 7.51
C LEU A 38 -0.55 -5.16 8.47
N SER A 39 -1.59 -4.66 9.20
CA SER A 39 -2.35 -5.47 10.15
C SER A 39 -3.11 -6.65 9.52
N THR A 40 -3.36 -6.61 8.21
CA THR A 40 -4.10 -7.66 7.48
C THR A 40 -3.19 -8.66 6.78
N VAL A 41 -1.86 -8.46 6.81
CA VAL A 41 -0.90 -9.36 6.18
C VAL A 41 -0.70 -10.59 7.06
N PRO A 42 -1.01 -11.80 6.56
CA PRO A 42 -0.97 -13.02 7.39
C PRO A 42 0.43 -13.37 7.86
N PHE A 43 1.43 -13.21 6.99
CA PHE A 43 2.81 -13.55 7.27
C PHE A 43 3.80 -12.65 6.52
N ILE A 44 4.89 -12.27 7.17
CA ILE A 44 5.97 -11.43 6.64
C ILE A 44 7.28 -12.19 6.79
N GLU A 45 8.00 -12.36 5.69
CA GLU A 45 9.33 -12.97 5.62
C GLU A 45 10.40 -12.03 5.07
N ASN A 46 9.96 -10.94 4.45
CA ASN A 46 10.83 -10.03 3.70
C ASN A 46 11.18 -8.73 4.47
N TYR A 47 10.98 -8.72 5.78
CA TYR A 47 11.42 -7.64 6.65
C TYR A 47 12.63 -8.09 7.47
N PRO A 48 13.84 -7.51 7.25
CA PRO A 48 15.05 -7.96 7.93
C PRO A 48 14.93 -7.89 9.44
N GLY A 49 15.20 -9.02 10.11
CA GLY A 49 15.16 -9.13 11.57
C GLY A 49 13.78 -9.43 12.16
N PHE A 50 12.78 -9.74 11.31
CA PHE A 50 11.47 -10.17 11.78
C PHE A 50 10.82 -11.15 10.80
N GLU A 51 10.27 -12.21 11.36
CA GLU A 51 9.35 -13.13 10.69
C GLU A 51 8.12 -13.30 11.59
N GLY A 52 6.91 -13.28 10.99
CA GLY A 52 5.65 -13.40 11.72
C GLY A 52 4.50 -12.67 11.03
N SER A 53 3.39 -12.50 11.72
CA SER A 53 2.25 -11.78 11.14
C SER A 53 2.51 -10.28 11.03
N GLY A 54 1.88 -9.64 10.04
CA GLY A 54 1.95 -8.20 9.90
C GLY A 54 1.37 -7.46 11.10
N TYR A 55 0.38 -8.06 11.77
CA TYR A 55 -0.17 -7.53 13.01
C TYR A 55 0.88 -7.48 14.13
N GLU A 56 1.63 -8.58 14.35
CA GLU A 56 2.69 -8.63 15.37
C GLU A 56 3.80 -7.62 15.10
N LEU A 57 4.20 -7.47 13.83
CA LEU A 57 5.19 -6.46 13.44
C LEU A 57 4.69 -5.05 13.72
N LEU A 58 3.43 -4.76 13.36
CA LEU A 58 2.83 -3.45 13.58
C LEU A 58 2.76 -3.10 15.06
N GLU A 59 2.35 -4.03 15.92
CA GLU A 59 2.28 -3.80 17.38
C GLU A 59 3.67 -3.56 17.99
N LYS A 60 4.70 -4.28 17.57
CA LYS A 60 6.08 -4.00 17.97
C LYS A 60 6.55 -2.61 17.54
N MET A 61 6.19 -2.18 16.32
CA MET A 61 6.50 -0.84 15.84
C MET A 61 5.77 0.23 16.64
N LYS A 62 4.51 0.04 17.00
CA LYS A 62 3.71 0.94 17.84
C LYS A 62 4.31 1.06 19.25
N GLU A 63 4.62 -0.07 19.88
CA GLU A 63 5.27 -0.09 21.21
C GLU A 63 6.59 0.70 21.19
N GLN A 64 7.38 0.56 20.13
CA GLN A 64 8.62 1.30 20.00
C GLN A 64 8.37 2.79 19.78
N ALA A 65 7.43 3.17 18.92
CA ALA A 65 7.12 4.56 18.60
C ALA A 65 6.51 5.31 19.80
N SER A 66 5.70 4.65 20.63
CA SER A 66 5.08 5.25 21.81
C SER A 66 6.08 5.74 22.87
N LYS A 67 7.34 5.28 22.80
CA LYS A 67 8.44 5.80 23.67
C LYS A 67 8.92 7.18 23.24
N TYR A 68 8.57 7.64 22.05
CA TYR A 68 9.10 8.84 21.41
C TYR A 68 8.04 9.80 20.87
N SER A 69 6.77 9.43 20.93
CA SER A 69 5.67 10.21 20.37
C SER A 69 4.37 10.01 21.13
N GLU A 70 3.51 11.01 21.09
CA GLU A 70 2.11 10.88 21.52
C GLU A 70 1.28 10.27 20.38
N HIS A 71 0.28 9.44 20.71
CA HIS A 71 -0.62 8.79 19.74
C HIS A 71 -2.04 9.27 19.97
N ALA A 72 -2.68 9.77 18.90
CA ALA A 72 -4.09 10.14 18.88
C ALA A 72 -4.87 9.08 18.05
N PHE A 73 -5.75 8.36 18.72
CA PHE A 73 -6.67 7.38 18.09
C PHE A 73 -7.88 8.10 17.47
N GLU A 74 -7.59 9.09 16.65
CA GLU A 74 -8.55 10.00 16.06
C GLU A 74 -8.32 10.07 14.55
N ARG A 75 -9.41 10.15 13.81
CA ARG A 75 -9.34 10.28 12.35
C ARG A 75 -9.12 11.74 11.97
N VAL A 76 -8.04 12.02 11.24
CA VAL A 76 -7.84 13.34 10.62
C VAL A 76 -8.84 13.52 9.46
N VAL A 77 -9.64 14.56 9.56
CA VAL A 77 -10.69 14.90 8.58
C VAL A 77 -10.35 16.13 7.74
N ASP A 78 -9.47 16.99 8.29
CA ASP A 78 -9.05 18.20 7.58
C ASP A 78 -7.64 18.63 7.98
N VAL A 79 -6.98 19.33 7.07
CA VAL A 79 -5.68 19.97 7.31
C VAL A 79 -5.67 21.35 6.66
N GLY A 80 -5.04 22.31 7.34
CA GLY A 80 -4.93 23.68 6.87
C GLY A 80 -3.64 24.33 7.34
N LYS A 81 -3.46 25.61 7.02
CA LYS A 81 -2.34 26.45 7.46
C LYS A 81 -2.87 27.72 8.11
N ASP A 82 -2.31 28.06 9.28
CA ASP A 82 -2.61 29.26 10.05
C ASP A 82 -1.27 29.91 10.46
N GLY A 83 -0.84 30.91 9.71
CA GLY A 83 0.46 31.54 9.85
C GLY A 83 1.59 30.52 9.65
N ASP A 84 2.44 30.36 10.68
CA ASP A 84 3.56 29.41 10.69
C ASP A 84 3.17 27.99 11.12
N TRP A 85 1.90 27.78 11.47
CA TRP A 85 1.39 26.51 11.96
C TRP A 85 0.57 25.79 10.90
N PHE A 86 0.71 24.47 10.85
CA PHE A 86 -0.27 23.61 10.23
C PHE A 86 -1.33 23.25 11.27
N VAL A 87 -2.59 23.34 10.87
CA VAL A 87 -3.74 22.95 11.68
C VAL A 87 -4.23 21.59 11.20
N VAL A 88 -4.26 20.61 12.13
CA VAL A 88 -4.76 19.27 11.87
C VAL A 88 -6.06 19.10 12.64
N LYS A 89 -7.18 18.92 11.92
CA LYS A 89 -8.50 18.68 12.50
C LYS A 89 -8.84 17.20 12.42
N THR A 90 -9.25 16.68 13.55
CA THR A 90 -9.79 15.32 13.65
C THR A 90 -11.30 15.36 13.78
N ASP A 91 -11.93 14.21 13.90
CA ASP A 91 -13.36 14.09 14.21
C ASP A 91 -13.74 14.60 15.61
N SER A 92 -12.77 14.81 16.51
CA SER A 92 -13.00 15.22 17.91
C SER A 92 -12.19 16.42 18.38
N SER A 93 -11.07 16.74 17.75
CA SER A 93 -10.10 17.71 18.27
C SER A 93 -9.40 18.52 17.17
N GLU A 94 -8.66 19.56 17.58
CA GLU A 94 -7.78 20.35 16.73
C GLU A 94 -6.37 20.42 17.31
N TYR A 95 -5.38 20.22 16.46
CA TYR A 95 -3.96 20.21 16.80
C TYR A 95 -3.21 21.19 15.90
N LYS A 96 -2.09 21.74 16.42
CA LYS A 96 -1.19 22.60 15.64
C LYS A 96 0.20 21.95 15.59
N ALA A 97 0.83 21.98 14.42
CA ALA A 97 2.20 21.48 14.24
C ALA A 97 3.01 22.40 13.34
N LYS A 98 4.32 22.47 13.53
CA LYS A 98 5.24 23.26 12.69
C LYS A 98 5.59 22.55 11.38
N ALA A 99 5.47 21.21 11.36
CA ALA A 99 5.65 20.39 10.17
C ALA A 99 4.65 19.24 10.14
N ILE A 100 4.34 18.74 8.95
CA ILE A 100 3.47 17.57 8.73
C ILE A 100 4.24 16.52 7.93
N ILE A 101 4.08 15.24 8.32
CA ILE A 101 4.50 14.08 7.54
C ILE A 101 3.25 13.26 7.18
N PHE A 102 2.90 13.21 5.89
CA PHE A 102 1.87 12.32 5.39
C PHE A 102 2.43 10.91 5.22
N ALA A 103 1.91 9.97 5.99
CA ALA A 103 2.22 8.54 5.94
C ALA A 103 0.93 7.71 5.79
N THR A 104 0.01 8.25 5.00
CA THR A 104 -1.38 7.78 4.88
C THR A 104 -1.54 6.50 4.07
N GLY A 105 -0.45 6.04 3.42
CA GLY A 105 -0.47 4.80 2.66
C GLY A 105 -1.39 4.82 1.45
N GLY A 106 -1.91 3.66 1.12
CA GLY A 106 -2.87 3.47 0.03
C GLY A 106 -3.80 2.30 0.32
N THR A 107 -4.74 2.04 -0.54
CA THR A 107 -5.62 0.88 -0.47
C THR A 107 -5.57 0.13 -1.81
N HIS A 108 -5.55 -1.20 -1.77
CA HIS A 108 -5.76 -1.99 -2.98
C HIS A 108 -7.16 -1.74 -3.51
N ARG A 109 -7.28 -1.71 -4.82
CA ARG A 109 -8.59 -1.72 -5.46
C ARG A 109 -9.13 -3.13 -5.38
N GLU A 110 -10.31 -3.26 -4.79
CA GLU A 110 -11.04 -4.51 -4.72
C GLU A 110 -11.74 -4.78 -6.06
N LEU A 111 -11.98 -6.06 -6.37
CA LEU A 111 -12.88 -6.46 -7.45
C LEU A 111 -14.34 -6.22 -7.03
N GLY A 112 -14.63 -6.32 -5.74
CA GLY A 112 -15.96 -6.19 -5.17
C GLY A 112 -16.85 -7.41 -5.40
N VAL A 113 -16.25 -8.59 -5.52
CA VAL A 113 -16.96 -9.84 -5.84
C VAL A 113 -17.10 -10.75 -4.62
N PRO A 114 -18.13 -11.61 -4.56
CA PRO A 114 -18.26 -12.64 -3.54
C PRO A 114 -17.02 -13.53 -3.47
N GLY A 115 -16.59 -13.87 -2.25
CA GLY A 115 -15.41 -14.69 -1.98
C GLY A 115 -14.10 -13.90 -1.88
N GLU A 116 -14.00 -12.67 -2.39
CA GLU A 116 -12.77 -11.89 -2.36
C GLU A 116 -12.27 -11.64 -0.93
N LYS A 117 -13.13 -11.10 -0.08
CA LYS A 117 -12.79 -10.82 1.33
C LYS A 117 -12.76 -12.09 2.18
N GLU A 118 -13.66 -13.02 1.89
CA GLU A 118 -13.77 -14.29 2.61
C GLU A 118 -12.50 -15.11 2.50
N PHE A 119 -11.89 -15.17 1.31
CA PHE A 119 -10.68 -15.97 1.07
C PHE A 119 -9.38 -15.15 1.13
N LEU A 120 -9.41 -13.91 1.61
CA LEU A 120 -8.20 -13.12 1.81
C LEU A 120 -7.27 -13.83 2.80
N GLY A 121 -6.00 -14.08 2.39
CA GLY A 121 -5.04 -14.89 3.13
C GLY A 121 -5.32 -16.41 3.10
N ARG A 122 -6.40 -16.84 2.44
CA ARG A 122 -6.75 -18.26 2.23
C ARG A 122 -6.88 -18.61 0.74
N GLY A 123 -6.04 -18.00 -0.08
CA GLY A 123 -5.99 -18.17 -1.53
C GLY A 123 -6.17 -16.86 -2.30
N VAL A 124 -6.78 -15.83 -1.73
CA VAL A 124 -6.81 -14.48 -2.32
C VAL A 124 -5.66 -13.65 -1.74
N SER A 125 -4.91 -12.98 -2.61
CA SER A 125 -3.82 -12.07 -2.24
C SER A 125 -3.80 -10.83 -3.16
N TYR A 126 -3.25 -9.73 -2.64
CA TYR A 126 -2.94 -8.51 -3.39
C TYR A 126 -1.44 -8.29 -3.59
N CYS A 127 -0.58 -9.24 -3.14
CA CYS A 127 0.86 -9.10 -3.17
C CYS A 127 1.53 -10.41 -3.64
N ALA A 128 1.94 -10.47 -4.90
CA ALA A 128 2.61 -11.64 -5.44
C ALA A 128 3.97 -11.89 -4.77
N THR A 129 4.73 -10.83 -4.48
CA THR A 129 6.05 -10.93 -3.83
C THR A 129 5.98 -11.31 -2.35
N CYS A 130 4.82 -11.08 -1.69
CA CYS A 130 4.61 -11.46 -0.31
C CYS A 130 4.20 -12.95 -0.20
N ASP A 131 3.20 -13.35 -0.97
CA ASP A 131 2.50 -14.61 -0.77
C ASP A 131 2.79 -15.66 -1.85
N GLY A 132 3.45 -15.26 -2.94
CA GLY A 132 3.63 -16.13 -4.13
C GLY A 132 4.30 -17.46 -3.81
N HIS A 133 5.27 -17.47 -2.91
CA HIS A 133 6.02 -18.71 -2.57
C HIS A 133 5.15 -19.81 -1.92
N PHE A 134 4.02 -19.45 -1.26
CA PHE A 134 3.05 -20.43 -0.74
C PHE A 134 2.29 -21.17 -1.85
N PHE A 135 2.36 -20.66 -3.08
CA PHE A 135 1.67 -21.19 -4.26
C PHE A 135 2.60 -21.90 -5.25
N ARG A 136 3.85 -22.16 -4.88
CA ARG A 136 4.77 -22.92 -5.73
C ARG A 136 4.18 -24.30 -6.09
N GLY A 137 4.17 -24.64 -7.39
CA GLY A 137 3.57 -25.85 -7.92
C GLY A 137 2.03 -25.86 -7.99
N LYS A 138 1.37 -24.76 -7.64
CA LYS A 138 -0.09 -24.63 -7.63
C LYS A 138 -0.60 -23.78 -8.80
N LYS A 139 -1.88 -23.94 -9.13
CA LYS A 139 -2.58 -23.14 -10.15
C LYS A 139 -2.97 -21.79 -9.56
N VAL A 140 -2.52 -20.70 -10.17
CA VAL A 140 -2.86 -19.35 -9.72
C VAL A 140 -3.38 -18.49 -10.86
N LEU A 141 -4.38 -17.67 -10.55
CA LEU A 141 -4.88 -16.63 -11.44
C LEU A 141 -4.33 -15.28 -11.01
N VAL A 142 -3.81 -14.50 -11.96
CA VAL A 142 -3.48 -13.09 -11.75
C VAL A 142 -4.54 -12.25 -12.44
N ILE A 143 -5.22 -11.41 -11.68
CA ILE A 143 -6.32 -10.58 -12.19
C ILE A 143 -5.82 -9.16 -12.44
N GLY A 144 -5.74 -8.77 -13.71
CA GLY A 144 -5.27 -7.44 -14.09
C GLY A 144 -4.81 -7.35 -15.53
N GLY A 145 -4.05 -6.29 -15.87
CA GLY A 145 -3.53 -6.10 -17.24
C GLY A 145 -2.66 -4.87 -17.40
N GLY A 146 -2.22 -4.27 -16.30
CA GLY A 146 -1.19 -3.24 -16.26
C GLY A 146 0.17 -3.82 -15.88
N ASN A 147 1.20 -2.96 -15.77
CA ASN A 147 2.57 -3.38 -15.44
C ASN A 147 2.62 -4.29 -14.20
N THR A 148 1.97 -3.90 -13.11
CA THR A 148 1.93 -4.71 -11.88
C THR A 148 1.43 -6.13 -12.14
N ALA A 149 0.28 -6.29 -12.82
CA ALA A 149 -0.29 -7.62 -13.06
C ALA A 149 0.63 -8.50 -13.92
N VAL A 150 1.25 -7.91 -14.94
CA VAL A 150 2.19 -8.64 -15.82
C VAL A 150 3.48 -8.99 -15.06
N THR A 151 4.03 -8.07 -14.28
CA THR A 151 5.21 -8.34 -13.44
C THR A 151 4.93 -9.41 -12.40
N ASP A 152 3.76 -9.36 -11.74
CA ASP A 152 3.35 -10.37 -10.77
C ASP A 152 3.19 -11.75 -11.41
N ALA A 153 2.59 -11.82 -12.62
CA ALA A 153 2.44 -13.08 -13.35
C ALA A 153 3.81 -13.68 -13.75
N ILE A 154 4.73 -12.85 -14.21
CA ILE A 154 6.10 -13.26 -14.53
C ILE A 154 6.81 -13.79 -13.28
N TYR A 155 6.78 -13.04 -12.19
CA TYR A 155 7.38 -13.41 -10.90
C TYR A 155 6.83 -14.75 -10.38
N LEU A 156 5.50 -14.90 -10.35
CA LEU A 156 4.85 -16.14 -9.90
C LEU A 156 5.26 -17.35 -10.77
N LYS A 157 5.40 -17.15 -12.08
CA LYS A 157 5.90 -18.18 -13.00
C LYS A 157 7.35 -18.55 -12.71
N GLU A 158 8.22 -17.58 -12.44
CA GLU A 158 9.64 -17.79 -12.11
C GLU A 158 9.83 -18.58 -10.83
N ILE A 159 9.01 -18.34 -9.82
CA ILE A 159 9.06 -19.10 -8.56
C ILE A 159 8.38 -20.48 -8.65
N GLY A 160 7.83 -20.86 -9.82
CA GLY A 160 7.32 -22.19 -10.10
C GLY A 160 5.82 -22.38 -9.90
N CYS A 161 5.01 -21.32 -9.95
CA CYS A 161 3.55 -21.43 -10.00
C CYS A 161 3.07 -21.75 -11.42
N ASP A 162 1.90 -22.41 -11.55
CA ASP A 162 1.17 -22.54 -12.80
C ASP A 162 0.23 -21.34 -12.96
N VAL A 163 0.68 -20.36 -13.75
CA VAL A 163 0.09 -19.02 -13.78
C VAL A 163 -0.79 -18.83 -15.01
N THR A 164 -1.97 -18.27 -14.81
CA THR A 164 -2.82 -17.74 -15.88
C THR A 164 -3.19 -16.28 -15.56
N LEU A 165 -2.99 -15.37 -16.51
CA LEU A 165 -3.41 -13.98 -16.40
C LEU A 165 -4.86 -13.84 -16.88
N VAL A 166 -5.71 -13.15 -16.14
CA VAL A 166 -7.10 -12.84 -16.53
C VAL A 166 -7.24 -11.35 -16.78
N HIS A 167 -7.65 -10.98 -17.98
CA HIS A 167 -7.82 -9.58 -18.35
C HIS A 167 -9.19 -9.27 -18.97
N ARG A 168 -9.78 -8.14 -18.52
CA ARG A 168 -11.12 -7.71 -18.93
C ARG A 168 -11.23 -7.13 -20.34
N ARG A 169 -10.13 -7.00 -21.08
CA ARG A 169 -10.03 -6.47 -22.46
C ARG A 169 -9.29 -7.47 -23.34
N ASP A 170 -9.21 -7.15 -24.63
CA ASP A 170 -8.48 -7.90 -25.65
C ASP A 170 -7.00 -7.49 -25.77
N GLU A 171 -6.57 -6.43 -25.06
CA GLU A 171 -5.18 -5.97 -25.04
C GLU A 171 -4.73 -5.55 -23.62
N LEU A 172 -3.46 -5.80 -23.31
CA LEU A 172 -2.85 -5.38 -22.06
C LEU A 172 -2.44 -3.90 -22.12
N ARG A 173 -2.49 -3.24 -20.95
CA ARG A 173 -2.00 -1.87 -20.78
C ARG A 173 -0.56 -1.82 -20.28
N ALA A 174 0.04 -2.96 -20.02
CA ALA A 174 1.43 -3.07 -19.64
C ALA A 174 2.37 -2.61 -20.76
N ASP A 175 3.58 -2.21 -20.42
CA ASP A 175 4.62 -1.85 -21.37
C ASP A 175 4.93 -3.03 -22.30
N LYS A 176 5.23 -2.75 -23.58
CA LYS A 176 5.44 -3.80 -24.59
C LYS A 176 6.54 -4.79 -24.17
N ALA A 177 7.62 -4.32 -23.61
CA ALA A 177 8.71 -5.19 -23.14
C ALA A 177 8.23 -6.22 -22.09
N LEU A 178 7.36 -5.81 -21.17
CA LEU A 178 6.76 -6.71 -20.18
C LEU A 178 5.80 -7.72 -20.85
N GLN A 179 5.03 -7.28 -21.85
CA GLN A 179 4.16 -8.17 -22.60
C GLN A 179 4.96 -9.22 -23.35
N GLU A 180 6.05 -8.83 -24.03
CA GLU A 180 6.94 -9.77 -24.72
C GLU A 180 7.52 -10.81 -23.75
N GLU A 181 7.92 -10.38 -22.55
CA GLU A 181 8.46 -11.28 -21.53
C GLU A 181 7.40 -12.24 -20.96
N LEU A 182 6.15 -11.78 -20.79
CA LEU A 182 5.02 -12.61 -20.41
C LEU A 182 4.79 -13.75 -21.43
N PHE A 183 4.70 -13.40 -22.72
CA PHE A 183 4.42 -14.36 -23.78
C PHE A 183 5.61 -15.30 -24.04
N LYS A 184 6.84 -14.84 -23.92
CA LYS A 184 8.05 -15.67 -24.01
C LYS A 184 8.07 -16.76 -22.94
N ARG A 185 7.50 -16.52 -21.75
CA ARG A 185 7.33 -17.52 -20.69
C ARG A 185 6.11 -18.43 -20.87
N ASN A 186 5.40 -18.31 -21.98
CA ASN A 186 4.19 -19.08 -22.27
C ASN A 186 3.14 -18.96 -21.16
N ILE A 187 2.98 -17.77 -20.55
CA ILE A 187 1.92 -17.52 -19.58
C ILE A 187 0.62 -17.30 -20.35
N PRO A 188 -0.39 -18.16 -20.18
CA PRO A 188 -1.67 -18.01 -20.87
C PRO A 188 -2.42 -16.78 -20.37
N VAL A 189 -3.19 -16.15 -21.27
CA VAL A 189 -4.05 -15.01 -20.94
C VAL A 189 -5.49 -15.34 -21.30
N ILE A 190 -6.38 -15.25 -20.32
CA ILE A 190 -7.82 -15.27 -20.51
C ILE A 190 -8.28 -13.84 -20.77
N TRP A 191 -8.64 -13.56 -22.01
CA TRP A 191 -9.04 -12.25 -22.47
C TRP A 191 -10.54 -11.99 -22.26
N ASN A 192 -10.92 -10.70 -22.30
CA ASN A 192 -12.29 -10.22 -22.26
C ASN A 192 -13.12 -10.76 -21.08
N SER A 193 -12.46 -11.19 -20.02
CA SER A 193 -13.10 -11.89 -18.90
C SER A 193 -12.95 -11.12 -17.59
N VAL A 194 -13.99 -11.15 -16.79
CA VAL A 194 -14.03 -10.55 -15.45
C VAL A 194 -14.35 -11.63 -14.42
N VAL A 195 -13.86 -11.44 -13.20
CA VAL A 195 -14.21 -12.31 -12.07
C VAL A 195 -15.65 -11.99 -11.65
N VAL A 196 -16.46 -13.01 -11.50
CA VAL A 196 -17.84 -12.91 -10.98
C VAL A 196 -17.88 -13.28 -9.50
N ARG A 197 -17.20 -14.36 -9.13
CA ARG A 197 -17.05 -14.80 -7.73
C ARG A 197 -15.88 -15.76 -7.58
N ILE A 198 -15.38 -15.86 -6.37
CA ILE A 198 -14.32 -16.78 -5.95
C ILE A 198 -14.97 -17.80 -5.02
N GLU A 199 -14.72 -19.08 -5.27
CA GLU A 199 -15.38 -20.17 -4.55
C GLU A 199 -14.37 -21.13 -3.93
N GLY A 200 -14.77 -21.73 -2.83
CA GLY A 200 -14.03 -22.75 -2.10
C GLY A 200 -14.73 -23.11 -0.80
N THR A 201 -14.12 -23.97 -0.02
CA THR A 201 -14.61 -24.36 1.30
C THR A 201 -13.79 -23.71 2.41
N GLN A 202 -12.55 -24.14 2.61
CA GLN A 202 -11.61 -23.53 3.56
C GLN A 202 -10.64 -22.54 2.90
N LYS A 203 -10.38 -22.71 1.63
CA LYS A 203 -9.48 -21.92 0.78
C LYS A 203 -10.07 -21.81 -0.62
N VAL A 204 -9.45 -20.99 -1.46
CA VAL A 204 -9.82 -20.92 -2.87
C VAL A 204 -9.65 -22.28 -3.53
N GLU A 205 -10.67 -22.71 -4.30
CA GLU A 205 -10.68 -23.94 -5.10
C GLU A 205 -10.96 -23.66 -6.56
N ARG A 206 -11.76 -22.61 -6.86
CA ARG A 206 -12.13 -22.22 -8.22
C ARG A 206 -12.60 -20.78 -8.28
N VAL A 207 -12.57 -20.24 -9.48
CA VAL A 207 -13.04 -18.89 -9.80
C VAL A 207 -14.04 -18.96 -10.93
N VAL A 208 -15.18 -18.29 -10.77
CA VAL A 208 -16.15 -18.11 -11.84
C VAL A 208 -15.82 -16.84 -12.58
N LEU A 209 -15.57 -16.95 -13.86
CA LEU A 209 -15.30 -15.86 -14.79
C LEU A 209 -16.49 -15.67 -15.73
N HIS A 210 -16.73 -14.44 -16.14
CA HIS A 210 -17.69 -14.07 -17.19
C HIS A 210 -16.93 -13.65 -18.44
N ASP A 211 -17.15 -14.35 -19.55
CA ASP A 211 -16.67 -13.96 -20.87
C ASP A 211 -17.60 -12.90 -21.46
N LYS A 212 -17.11 -11.68 -21.59
CA LYS A 212 -17.88 -10.51 -22.06
C LYS A 212 -18.23 -10.54 -23.54
N ILE A 213 -17.57 -11.39 -24.32
CA ILE A 213 -17.83 -11.53 -25.77
C ILE A 213 -18.92 -12.56 -26.01
N LYS A 214 -18.82 -13.69 -25.32
CA LYS A 214 -19.81 -14.80 -25.45
C LYS A 214 -21.02 -14.60 -24.56
N ASP A 215 -20.94 -13.68 -23.58
CA ASP A 215 -21.96 -13.41 -22.57
C ASP A 215 -22.31 -14.68 -21.74
N GLU A 216 -21.28 -15.42 -21.33
CA GLU A 216 -21.43 -16.66 -20.58
C GLU A 216 -20.44 -16.76 -19.41
N ASP A 217 -20.89 -17.41 -18.33
CA ASP A 217 -20.05 -17.73 -17.19
C ASP A 217 -19.36 -19.08 -17.40
N PHE A 218 -18.10 -19.16 -16.98
CA PHE A 218 -17.33 -20.41 -16.95
C PHE A 218 -16.45 -20.51 -15.71
N VAL A 219 -16.07 -21.73 -15.35
CA VAL A 219 -15.31 -22.02 -14.13
C VAL A 219 -13.87 -22.32 -14.48
N VAL A 220 -12.95 -21.75 -13.71
CA VAL A 220 -11.51 -22.05 -13.75
C VAL A 220 -11.08 -22.54 -12.37
N GLU A 221 -10.47 -23.72 -12.31
CA GLU A 221 -9.84 -24.23 -11.10
C GLU A 221 -8.60 -23.40 -10.75
N ALA A 222 -8.48 -22.98 -9.51
CA ALA A 222 -7.33 -22.26 -9.01
C ALA A 222 -7.14 -22.47 -7.50
N ASP A 223 -5.91 -22.63 -7.07
CA ASP A 223 -5.53 -22.65 -5.65
C ASP A 223 -5.32 -21.24 -5.09
N GLY A 224 -5.07 -20.25 -5.97
CA GLY A 224 -4.84 -18.87 -5.58
C GLY A 224 -5.27 -17.85 -6.62
N VAL A 225 -5.61 -16.64 -6.14
CA VAL A 225 -6.02 -15.49 -6.94
C VAL A 225 -5.23 -14.27 -6.49
N PHE A 226 -4.38 -13.75 -7.35
CA PHE A 226 -3.61 -12.53 -7.12
C PHE A 226 -4.29 -11.35 -7.79
N ILE A 227 -4.80 -10.41 -7.01
CA ILE A 227 -5.59 -9.28 -7.50
C ILE A 227 -4.69 -8.07 -7.74
N ALA A 228 -4.37 -7.78 -8.99
CA ALA A 228 -3.47 -6.71 -9.43
C ALA A 228 -4.20 -5.66 -10.28
N VAL A 229 -5.34 -5.16 -9.80
CA VAL A 229 -6.18 -4.17 -10.51
C VAL A 229 -5.86 -2.73 -10.12
N GLY A 230 -4.81 -2.52 -9.32
CA GLY A 230 -4.22 -1.26 -8.93
C GLY A 230 -4.38 -0.92 -7.45
N MET A 231 -3.69 0.15 -7.06
CA MET A 231 -3.80 0.78 -5.74
C MET A 231 -4.41 2.18 -5.88
N ARG A 232 -5.00 2.67 -4.82
CA ARG A 232 -5.43 4.05 -4.65
C ARG A 232 -4.67 4.65 -3.47
N PRO A 233 -3.76 5.61 -3.70
CA PRO A 233 -3.07 6.31 -2.62
C PRO A 233 -4.06 7.18 -1.85
N GLN A 234 -3.89 7.28 -0.53
CA GLN A 234 -4.72 8.13 0.33
C GLN A 234 -4.05 9.51 0.47
N THR A 235 -4.35 10.41 -0.46
CA THR A 235 -3.64 11.69 -0.60
C THR A 235 -4.57 12.90 -0.61
N GLU A 236 -5.85 12.70 -0.32
CA GLU A 236 -6.87 13.76 -0.36
C GLU A 236 -6.58 14.88 0.65
N LEU A 237 -6.08 14.53 1.84
CA LEU A 237 -5.69 15.51 2.87
C LEU A 237 -4.48 16.34 2.41
N ALA A 238 -3.46 15.70 1.84
CA ALA A 238 -2.29 16.40 1.35
C ALA A 238 -2.64 17.39 0.23
N ALA A 239 -3.60 17.03 -0.62
CA ALA A 239 -4.09 17.93 -1.68
C ALA A 239 -4.68 19.23 -1.16
N LYS A 240 -5.29 19.24 0.03
CA LYS A 240 -5.86 20.44 0.65
C LYS A 240 -4.79 21.50 1.00
N LEU A 241 -3.54 21.06 1.22
CA LEU A 241 -2.39 21.95 1.42
C LEU A 241 -1.68 22.35 0.12
N GLY A 242 -2.21 21.97 -1.05
CA GLY A 242 -1.58 22.25 -2.34
C GLY A 242 -0.40 21.34 -2.66
N VAL A 243 -0.31 20.16 -2.02
CA VAL A 243 0.75 19.18 -2.30
C VAL A 243 0.54 18.59 -3.70
N GLU A 244 1.61 18.62 -4.51
CA GLU A 244 1.59 18.07 -5.87
C GLU A 244 1.50 16.55 -5.86
N ARG A 245 0.72 16.02 -6.81
CA ARG A 245 0.51 14.60 -7.05
C ARG A 245 0.79 14.24 -8.51
N ASP A 246 1.15 13.00 -8.75
CA ASP A 246 1.26 12.47 -10.11
C ASP A 246 -0.14 12.20 -10.72
N SER A 247 -0.17 11.79 -11.99
CA SER A 247 -1.41 11.45 -12.71
C SER A 247 -2.19 10.27 -12.12
N ARG A 248 -1.56 9.47 -11.24
CA ARG A 248 -2.16 8.34 -10.53
C ARG A 248 -2.64 8.72 -9.13
N GLY A 249 -2.36 9.95 -8.69
CA GLY A 249 -2.75 10.50 -7.39
C GLY A 249 -1.71 10.33 -6.28
N TYR A 250 -0.52 9.80 -6.55
CA TYR A 250 0.57 9.69 -5.57
C TYR A 250 1.23 11.04 -5.30
N ILE A 251 1.62 11.27 -4.05
CA ILE A 251 2.37 12.47 -3.66
C ILE A 251 3.75 12.44 -4.32
N LYS A 252 4.12 13.54 -5.00
CA LYS A 252 5.46 13.72 -5.54
C LYS A 252 6.38 14.17 -4.42
N VAL A 253 7.49 13.44 -4.24
CA VAL A 253 8.53 13.78 -3.27
C VAL A 253 9.92 13.73 -3.92
N ASP A 254 10.83 14.52 -3.36
CA ASP A 254 12.25 14.38 -3.72
C ASP A 254 12.92 13.24 -2.91
N ARG A 255 14.22 13.01 -3.14
CA ARG A 255 14.99 11.98 -2.41
C ARG A 255 15.08 12.23 -0.89
N ARG A 256 14.69 13.42 -0.43
CA ARG A 256 14.61 13.81 0.98
C ARG A 256 13.19 13.73 1.52
N GLN A 257 12.27 13.12 0.79
CA GLN A 257 10.85 13.00 1.14
C GLN A 257 10.14 14.36 1.33
N ARG A 258 10.68 15.44 0.71
CA ARG A 258 10.09 16.77 0.73
C ARG A 258 9.07 16.89 -0.40
N THR A 259 7.94 17.51 -0.10
CA THR A 259 6.95 17.92 -1.10
C THR A 259 7.28 19.31 -1.67
N ASN A 260 6.47 19.79 -2.60
CA ASN A 260 6.51 21.18 -3.07
C ASN A 260 6.12 22.20 -2.00
N VAL A 261 5.52 21.80 -0.88
CA VAL A 261 5.05 22.68 0.19
C VAL A 261 6.06 22.68 1.34
N PRO A 262 6.71 23.83 1.67
CA PRO A 262 7.67 23.90 2.77
C PRO A 262 7.04 23.50 4.12
N GLY A 263 7.70 22.59 4.85
CA GLY A 263 7.23 22.03 6.11
C GLY A 263 6.27 20.85 5.95
N VAL A 264 5.99 20.42 4.71
CA VAL A 264 5.18 19.24 4.42
C VAL A 264 6.03 18.18 3.75
N PHE A 265 6.01 16.99 4.33
CA PHE A 265 6.75 15.80 3.90
C PHE A 265 5.78 14.65 3.67
N ALA A 266 6.20 13.63 2.92
CA ALA A 266 5.41 12.43 2.76
C ALA A 266 6.31 11.18 2.69
N ALA A 267 5.78 10.02 3.12
CA ALA A 267 6.54 8.78 3.21
C ALA A 267 5.68 7.54 2.98
N GLY A 268 6.27 6.51 2.41
CA GLY A 268 5.63 5.21 2.18
C GLY A 268 4.69 5.21 0.99
N ASP A 269 3.68 4.34 1.03
CA ASP A 269 2.87 3.97 -0.14
C ASP A 269 1.98 5.09 -0.70
N CYS A 270 1.80 6.19 0.02
CA CYS A 270 1.14 7.39 -0.52
C CYS A 270 2.02 8.16 -1.52
N CYS A 271 3.32 7.88 -1.58
CA CYS A 271 4.29 8.48 -2.48
C CYS A 271 4.46 7.66 -3.76
N ASP A 272 5.02 8.28 -4.82
CA ASP A 272 5.33 7.62 -6.09
C ASP A 272 6.64 6.79 -5.98
N ASN A 273 6.61 5.76 -5.15
CA ASN A 273 7.74 4.85 -4.97
C ASN A 273 7.61 3.62 -5.87
N PRO A 274 8.73 3.14 -6.45
CA PRO A 274 8.73 1.99 -7.36
C PRO A 274 8.44 0.68 -6.62
N LEU A 275 8.77 0.58 -5.35
CA LEU A 275 8.59 -0.60 -4.51
C LEU A 275 7.80 -0.23 -3.24
N LYS A 276 6.66 -0.89 -3.04
CA LYS A 276 5.76 -0.68 -1.91
C LYS A 276 5.87 -1.87 -0.96
N GLN A 277 6.78 -1.76 0.00
CA GLN A 277 7.09 -2.78 1.00
C GLN A 277 7.28 -2.14 2.38
N VAL A 278 7.18 -2.94 3.43
CA VAL A 278 7.37 -2.46 4.81
C VAL A 278 8.74 -1.80 4.99
N VAL A 279 9.79 -2.43 4.47
CA VAL A 279 11.17 -1.94 4.61
C VAL A 279 11.39 -0.61 3.89
N THR A 280 10.82 -0.43 2.68
CA THR A 280 10.92 0.84 1.94
C THR A 280 10.11 1.95 2.63
N ALA A 281 8.92 1.63 3.12
CA ALA A 281 8.09 2.57 3.88
C ALA A 281 8.80 3.04 5.17
N CYS A 282 9.48 2.14 5.88
CA CYS A 282 10.32 2.51 7.04
C CYS A 282 11.47 3.44 6.63
N GLY A 283 12.17 3.12 5.54
CA GLY A 283 13.25 3.97 5.01
C GLY A 283 12.77 5.38 4.68
N ASP A 284 11.66 5.49 3.99
CA ASP A 284 11.02 6.78 3.66
C ASP A 284 10.65 7.56 4.92
N GLY A 285 10.05 6.90 5.92
CA GLY A 285 9.69 7.51 7.18
C GLY A 285 10.89 8.11 7.92
N ALA A 286 12.01 7.38 7.96
CA ALA A 286 13.25 7.85 8.57
C ALA A 286 13.80 9.10 7.85
N VAL A 287 13.79 9.08 6.50
CA VAL A 287 14.25 10.22 5.69
C VAL A 287 13.33 11.44 5.84
N ALA A 288 12.01 11.23 5.85
CA ALA A 288 11.04 12.31 6.07
C ALA A 288 11.23 12.99 7.44
N ALA A 289 11.43 12.20 8.50
CA ALA A 289 11.69 12.71 9.84
C ALA A 289 12.98 13.53 9.91
N ASN A 290 14.06 13.03 9.27
CA ASN A 290 15.31 13.78 9.22
C ASN A 290 15.13 15.12 8.48
N SER A 291 14.40 15.12 7.38
CA SER A 291 14.13 16.33 6.59
C SER A 291 13.24 17.32 7.35
N ALA A 292 12.27 16.84 8.15
CA ALA A 292 11.46 17.68 9.01
C ALA A 292 12.32 18.33 10.13
N PHE A 293 13.23 17.56 10.72
CA PHE A 293 14.16 18.08 11.72
C PHE A 293 15.09 19.16 11.15
N GLU A 294 15.69 18.94 9.96
CA GLU A 294 16.51 19.95 9.28
C GLU A 294 15.72 21.22 9.01
N PHE A 295 14.47 21.10 8.53
CA PHE A 295 13.60 22.23 8.27
C PHE A 295 13.30 23.07 9.53
N LEU A 296 13.08 22.41 10.67
CA LEU A 296 12.76 23.06 11.93
C LEU A 296 13.98 23.72 12.60
N LYS A 297 15.19 23.25 12.29
CA LYS A 297 16.44 23.87 12.81
C LYS A 297 16.78 25.20 12.16
N VAL A 298 16.33 25.42 10.93
CA VAL A 298 16.65 26.64 10.14
C VAL A 298 15.66 27.77 10.43
N LYS A 299 14.58 27.50 11.12
CA LYS A 299 13.61 28.49 11.62
C LYS A 299 13.90 28.85 13.08
#